data_9fbe244cbefc3395679bb58a13767b28
#
_entry.id   9fbe244cbefc3395679bb58a13767b28
#
_cell.length_a   1.000
_cell.length_b   1.000
_cell.length_c   1.000
_cell.angle_alpha   90.00
_cell.angle_beta   90.00
_cell.angle_gamma   90.00
#
_symmetry.space_group_name_H-M   'P 1'
#
loop_
_entity.id
_entity.type
_entity.pdbx_description
1 polymer ?
#
loop_
_entity_poly.entity_id
_entity_poly.type
_entity_poly.pdbx_seq_one_letter_code
_entity_poly.pdbx_strand_id
1 'polypeptide(L)'
;MSDARRPDGTLRSPGDSGKTSARIARHLGQAVTISRPLLWLNTSMPFLWALARGRRRFGPLEVVFLAFFTFPYNYFLHAVNDLFDFETDRINPRKGGVEGALTPRRELRGHAIASCVLVVPFLLLSALRLPWRATASLAALLGLSLAYNAPPLRLKSRPLADSLTNVLYALPMQTGIHATGSTDAVAPATQVFAAWGIAAHALTTITDREEDAAAGVTTIAVPLGNPATAAFAAGWFGIAALRARTWLGSWSTAVPFVPYLAMCVAGRTVEGRGGRLLYRWFLATNVVLGFAVTLAVILPLGIAQALYVGAFATALSAVAMLPSVGRAALARSSVRGEPAPKPAAAPMPTPAPKPAAMPQPTATPQPTAAGPGALDGRNEP
;
A
#
# COMPACT_ATOMS: atom_id res chain seq x y z
N MET A 1 -41.34 23.67 14.92
CA MET A 1 -40.34 23.28 15.91
C MET A 1 -40.80 21.93 16.46
N SER A 2 -40.24 20.80 15.97
CA SER A 2 -40.61 19.46 16.44
C SER A 2 -39.72 19.10 17.64
N ASP A 3 -40.35 18.95 18.79
CA ASP A 3 -39.70 18.44 20.02
C ASP A 3 -39.16 17.03 19.78
N ALA A 4 -37.84 16.88 19.71
CA ALA A 4 -37.18 15.59 19.63
C ALA A 4 -37.16 14.93 21.02
N ARG A 5 -38.15 14.11 21.33
CA ARG A 5 -38.18 13.28 22.55
C ARG A 5 -37.43 11.97 22.34
N ARG A 6 -36.83 11.44 23.40
CA ARG A 6 -36.29 10.07 23.46
C ARG A 6 -37.45 9.05 23.48
N PRO A 7 -37.19 7.77 23.14
CA PRO A 7 -38.24 6.72 23.20
C PRO A 7 -38.84 6.54 24.59
N ASP A 8 -38.18 7.00 25.66
CA ASP A 8 -38.61 6.98 27.07
C ASP A 8 -39.38 8.26 27.49
N GLY A 9 -39.71 9.17 26.56
CA GLY A 9 -40.48 10.38 26.82
C GLY A 9 -39.72 11.52 27.45
N THR A 10 -38.40 11.41 27.73
CA THR A 10 -37.57 12.45 28.32
C THR A 10 -37.10 13.44 27.28
N LEU A 11 -37.07 14.76 27.63
CA LEU A 11 -36.50 15.80 26.77
C LEU A 11 -34.98 15.64 26.66
N ARG A 12 -34.45 15.72 25.45
CA ARG A 12 -32.98 15.78 25.24
C ARG A 12 -32.46 17.08 25.88
N SER A 13 -31.52 16.96 26.81
CA SER A 13 -30.87 18.12 27.41
C SER A 13 -30.05 18.89 26.36
N PRO A 14 -29.99 20.22 26.42
CA PRO A 14 -29.17 21.04 25.49
C PRO A 14 -27.68 20.65 25.47
N GLY A 15 -27.19 20.03 26.53
CA GLY A 15 -25.79 19.53 26.61
C GLY A 15 -25.51 18.25 25.82
N ASP A 16 -26.54 17.47 25.42
CA ASP A 16 -26.37 16.21 24.65
C ASP A 16 -26.07 16.49 23.17
N SER A 17 -26.63 17.55 22.59
CA SER A 17 -26.39 17.96 21.22
C SER A 17 -24.95 18.45 21.03
N GLY A 18 -24.41 19.21 21.98
CA GLY A 18 -23.02 19.68 21.95
C GLY A 18 -21.98 18.55 22.02
N LYS A 19 -22.24 17.56 22.88
CA LYS A 19 -21.37 16.36 23.00
C LYS A 19 -21.40 15.52 21.73
N THR A 20 -22.54 15.36 21.09
CA THR A 20 -22.70 14.61 19.84
C THR A 20 -21.95 15.30 18.70
N SER A 21 -22.11 16.63 18.54
CA SER A 21 -21.42 17.42 17.52
C SER A 21 -19.90 17.37 17.69
N ALA A 22 -19.40 17.49 18.92
CA ALA A 22 -17.97 17.39 19.22
C ALA A 22 -17.41 15.98 18.91
N ARG A 23 -18.19 14.91 19.15
CA ARG A 23 -17.81 13.54 18.79
C ARG A 23 -17.75 13.33 17.29
N ILE A 24 -18.74 13.83 16.56
CA ILE A 24 -18.74 13.76 15.09
C ILE A 24 -17.54 14.51 14.51
N ALA A 25 -17.29 15.74 14.95
CA ALA A 25 -16.16 16.54 14.49
C ALA A 25 -14.82 15.85 14.74
N ARG A 26 -14.66 15.19 15.90
CA ARG A 26 -13.48 14.37 16.22
C ARG A 26 -13.32 13.20 15.24
N HIS A 27 -14.36 12.42 15.00
CA HIS A 27 -14.29 11.27 14.07
C HIS A 27 -14.02 11.71 12.63
N LEU A 28 -14.60 12.82 12.16
CA LEU A 28 -14.28 13.40 10.86
C LEU A 28 -12.81 13.83 10.77
N GLY A 29 -12.31 14.50 11.82
CA GLY A 29 -10.90 14.87 11.90
C GLY A 29 -9.96 13.66 11.88
N GLN A 30 -10.32 12.58 12.58
CA GLN A 30 -9.60 11.31 12.54
C GLN A 30 -9.64 10.69 11.13
N ALA A 31 -10.81 10.62 10.48
CA ALA A 31 -10.95 10.09 9.13
C ALA A 31 -10.04 10.81 8.13
N VAL A 32 -9.98 12.16 8.19
CA VAL A 32 -9.06 12.97 7.37
C VAL A 32 -7.61 12.63 7.67
N THR A 33 -7.23 12.46 8.94
CA THR A 33 -5.84 12.12 9.30
C THR A 33 -5.47 10.70 8.88
N ILE A 34 -6.39 9.73 9.07
CA ILE A 34 -6.21 8.33 8.62
C ILE A 34 -6.02 8.29 7.10
N SER A 35 -6.76 9.10 6.34
CA SER A 35 -6.66 9.12 4.87
C SER A 35 -5.32 9.62 4.33
N ARG A 36 -4.41 10.10 5.20
CA ARG A 36 -3.05 10.57 4.86
C ARG A 36 -3.07 11.61 3.73
N PRO A 37 -3.52 12.84 3.96
CA PRO A 37 -3.76 13.85 2.91
C PRO A 37 -2.60 14.06 1.94
N LEU A 38 -1.36 13.98 2.41
CA LEU A 38 -0.18 14.11 1.54
C LEU A 38 -0.15 13.02 0.44
N LEU A 39 -0.67 11.83 0.72
CA LEU A 39 -0.71 10.71 -0.22
C LEU A 39 -1.91 10.77 -1.18
N TRP A 40 -2.88 11.69 -0.98
CA TRP A 40 -4.00 11.87 -1.92
C TRP A 40 -3.52 12.16 -3.34
N LEU A 41 -2.36 12.81 -3.49
CA LEU A 41 -1.78 13.13 -4.78
C LEU A 41 -1.39 11.88 -5.57
N ASN A 42 -0.99 10.80 -4.89
CA ASN A 42 -0.58 9.56 -5.54
C ASN A 42 -1.74 8.84 -6.25
N THR A 43 -2.97 9.17 -5.94
CA THR A 43 -4.18 8.53 -6.49
C THR A 43 -5.00 9.50 -7.33
N SER A 44 -5.20 10.73 -6.87
CA SER A 44 -6.00 11.74 -7.57
C SER A 44 -5.29 12.34 -8.79
N MET A 45 -3.97 12.60 -8.70
CA MET A 45 -3.22 13.14 -9.85
C MET A 45 -3.16 12.18 -11.04
N PRO A 46 -2.86 10.89 -10.89
CA PRO A 46 -2.91 9.95 -12.01
C PRO A 46 -4.27 9.92 -12.70
N PHE A 47 -5.37 9.97 -11.95
CA PHE A 47 -6.70 10.07 -12.52
C PHE A 47 -6.91 11.39 -13.29
N LEU A 48 -6.52 12.53 -12.69
CA LEU A 48 -6.58 13.84 -13.32
C LEU A 48 -5.78 13.90 -14.62
N TRP A 49 -4.56 13.37 -14.63
CA TRP A 49 -3.71 13.32 -15.85
C TRP A 49 -4.32 12.46 -16.96
N ALA A 50 -4.97 11.34 -16.59
CA ALA A 50 -5.68 10.51 -17.57
C ALA A 50 -6.82 11.26 -18.23
N LEU A 51 -7.63 11.98 -17.47
CA LEU A 51 -8.72 12.80 -18.01
C LEU A 51 -8.20 13.94 -18.90
N ALA A 52 -7.14 14.63 -18.46
CA ALA A 52 -6.51 15.72 -19.22
C ALA A 52 -5.98 15.24 -20.57
N ARG A 53 -5.25 14.12 -20.60
CA ARG A 53 -4.72 13.51 -21.83
C ARG A 53 -5.83 12.99 -22.75
N GLY A 54 -6.92 12.48 -22.20
CA GLY A 54 -8.11 12.07 -22.94
C GLY A 54 -8.89 13.24 -23.54
N ARG A 55 -8.45 14.49 -23.29
CA ARG A 55 -9.10 15.73 -23.75
C ARG A 55 -10.60 15.80 -23.42
N ARG A 56 -10.99 15.13 -22.35
CA ARG A 56 -12.38 15.13 -21.91
C ARG A 56 -12.68 16.43 -21.15
N ARG A 57 -13.86 16.98 -21.38
CA ARG A 57 -14.35 18.09 -20.55
C ARG A 57 -14.61 17.58 -19.16
N PHE A 58 -14.21 18.35 -18.15
CA PHE A 58 -14.50 18.08 -16.76
C PHE A 58 -15.96 18.40 -16.46
N GLY A 59 -16.79 17.37 -16.41
CA GLY A 59 -18.16 17.46 -15.95
C GLY A 59 -18.30 17.11 -14.46
N PRO A 60 -19.52 17.16 -13.93
CA PRO A 60 -19.79 16.80 -12.54
C PRO A 60 -19.33 15.37 -12.18
N LEU A 61 -19.44 14.43 -13.11
CA LEU A 61 -19.06 13.04 -12.88
C LEU A 61 -17.54 12.89 -12.68
N GLU A 62 -16.73 13.57 -13.50
CA GLU A 62 -15.28 13.57 -13.39
C GLU A 62 -14.82 14.21 -12.08
N VAL A 63 -15.49 15.30 -11.65
CA VAL A 63 -15.22 15.96 -10.36
C VAL A 63 -15.56 15.02 -9.19
N VAL A 64 -16.68 14.29 -9.24
CA VAL A 64 -17.06 13.30 -8.23
C VAL A 64 -16.02 12.20 -8.11
N PHE A 65 -15.53 11.65 -9.23
CA PHE A 65 -14.49 10.62 -9.18
C PHE A 65 -13.11 11.18 -8.81
N LEU A 66 -12.78 12.41 -9.15
CA LEU A 66 -11.58 13.07 -8.65
C LEU A 66 -11.64 13.23 -7.12
N ALA A 67 -12.80 13.65 -6.58
CA ALA A 67 -13.02 13.70 -5.13
C ALA A 67 -12.95 12.31 -4.49
N PHE A 68 -13.46 11.27 -5.15
CA PHE A 68 -13.34 9.87 -4.72
C PHE A 68 -11.88 9.45 -4.56
N PHE A 69 -11.03 9.70 -5.56
CA PHE A 69 -9.60 9.37 -5.50
C PHE A 69 -8.83 10.29 -4.54
N THR A 70 -9.40 11.43 -4.13
CA THR A 70 -8.79 12.31 -3.14
C THR A 70 -9.01 11.79 -1.72
N PHE A 71 -10.24 11.64 -1.26
CA PHE A 71 -10.53 11.31 0.14
C PHE A 71 -11.13 9.91 0.33
N PRO A 72 -12.30 9.52 -0.24
CA PRO A 72 -12.93 8.24 0.08
C PRO A 72 -12.05 7.03 -0.14
N TYR A 73 -11.35 6.97 -1.27
CA TYR A 73 -10.45 5.86 -1.57
C TYR A 73 -9.24 5.83 -0.64
N ASN A 74 -8.60 6.96 -0.37
CA ASN A 74 -7.47 7.01 0.55
C ASN A 74 -7.88 6.70 1.98
N TYR A 75 -9.06 7.14 2.41
CA TYR A 75 -9.60 6.75 3.71
C TYR A 75 -9.84 5.25 3.79
N PHE A 76 -10.42 4.63 2.75
CA PHE A 76 -10.60 3.19 2.67
C PHE A 76 -9.26 2.43 2.72
N LEU A 77 -8.31 2.79 1.85
CA LEU A 77 -7.00 2.15 1.77
C LEU A 77 -6.29 2.16 3.11
N HIS A 78 -6.25 3.32 3.76
CA HIS A 78 -5.48 3.50 4.99
C HIS A 78 -6.22 3.08 6.25
N ALA A 79 -7.55 3.19 6.33
CA ALA A 79 -8.31 2.68 7.47
C ALA A 79 -8.25 1.15 7.56
N VAL A 80 -8.32 0.46 6.41
CA VAL A 80 -8.12 -0.99 6.35
C VAL A 80 -6.67 -1.35 6.70
N ASN A 81 -5.69 -0.58 6.20
CA ASN A 81 -4.28 -0.79 6.54
C ASN A 81 -4.05 -0.67 8.05
N ASP A 82 -4.46 0.45 8.66
CA ASP A 82 -4.22 0.75 10.08
C ASP A 82 -4.91 -0.27 11.02
N LEU A 83 -6.05 -0.86 10.60
CA LEU A 83 -6.73 -1.93 11.35
C LEU A 83 -5.85 -3.18 11.51
N PHE A 84 -5.16 -3.58 10.44
CA PHE A 84 -4.35 -4.80 10.42
C PHE A 84 -2.88 -4.56 10.82
N ASP A 85 -2.43 -3.30 10.87
CA ASP A 85 -1.06 -2.92 11.22
C ASP A 85 -0.93 -2.28 12.60
N PHE A 86 -1.99 -2.26 13.40
CA PHE A 86 -1.99 -1.54 14.68
C PHE A 86 -0.77 -1.84 15.54
N GLU A 87 -0.37 -3.11 15.68
CA GLU A 87 0.73 -3.50 16.55
C GLU A 87 2.10 -3.03 16.02
N THR A 88 2.29 -3.08 14.70
CA THR A 88 3.52 -2.59 14.05
C THR A 88 3.56 -1.06 14.02
N ASP A 89 2.42 -0.42 13.75
CA ASP A 89 2.30 1.03 13.68
C ASP A 89 2.55 1.70 15.04
N ARG A 90 2.19 1.05 16.12
CA ARG A 90 2.37 1.57 17.48
C ARG A 90 3.84 1.74 17.86
N ILE A 91 4.70 0.87 17.38
CA ILE A 91 6.15 0.92 17.64
C ILE A 91 6.91 1.72 16.58
N ASN A 92 6.30 2.02 15.43
CA ASN A 92 6.93 2.75 14.35
C ASN A 92 7.06 4.25 14.69
N PRO A 93 8.28 4.81 14.78
CA PRO A 93 8.48 6.21 15.16
C PRO A 93 7.96 7.22 14.12
N ARG A 94 7.68 6.78 12.88
CA ARG A 94 7.15 7.62 11.79
C ARG A 94 5.64 7.82 11.90
N LYS A 95 4.93 6.93 12.59
CA LYS A 95 3.48 7.02 12.81
C LYS A 95 3.13 8.10 13.84
N GLY A 96 1.96 8.69 13.71
CA GLY A 96 1.49 9.83 14.49
C GLY A 96 1.92 11.18 13.91
N GLY A 97 2.46 11.19 12.68
CA GLY A 97 2.87 12.39 11.94
C GLY A 97 2.27 12.43 10.54
N VAL A 98 3.11 12.74 9.54
CA VAL A 98 2.75 12.82 8.12
C VAL A 98 2.24 11.47 7.58
N GLU A 99 2.69 10.35 8.15
CA GLU A 99 2.34 8.99 7.72
C GLU A 99 1.06 8.44 8.35
N GLY A 100 0.23 9.27 8.91
CA GLY A 100 -1.08 8.91 9.43
C GLY A 100 -1.22 9.04 10.95
N ALA A 101 -2.45 8.91 11.44
CA ALA A 101 -2.77 8.98 12.85
C ALA A 101 -2.43 7.67 13.57
N LEU A 102 -2.02 7.77 14.84
CA LEU A 102 -2.14 6.65 15.76
C LEU A 102 -3.56 6.68 16.34
N THR A 103 -4.46 5.91 15.72
CA THR A 103 -5.85 5.81 16.16
C THR A 103 -5.98 4.73 17.22
N PRO A 104 -6.70 4.96 18.35
CA PRO A 104 -6.94 3.93 19.35
C PRO A 104 -7.56 2.67 18.76
N ARG A 105 -7.09 1.49 19.15
CA ARG A 105 -7.51 0.19 18.60
C ARG A 105 -9.03 0.01 18.59
N ARG A 106 -9.73 0.49 19.62
CA ARG A 106 -11.19 0.42 19.75
C ARG A 106 -11.94 1.17 18.63
N GLU A 107 -11.32 2.19 18.03
CA GLU A 107 -11.93 3.04 17.00
C GLU A 107 -11.60 2.55 15.58
N LEU A 108 -10.49 1.81 15.38
CA LEU A 108 -10.00 1.36 14.06
C LEU A 108 -11.03 0.52 13.29
N ARG A 109 -11.72 -0.42 13.96
CA ARG A 109 -12.74 -1.25 13.32
C ARG A 109 -13.90 -0.40 12.80
N GLY A 110 -14.31 0.62 13.55
CA GLY A 110 -15.36 1.55 13.14
C GLY A 110 -14.94 2.34 11.90
N HIS A 111 -13.70 2.85 11.88
CA HIS A 111 -13.16 3.56 10.71
C HIS A 111 -13.05 2.64 9.48
N ALA A 112 -12.57 1.41 9.63
CA ALA A 112 -12.48 0.46 8.52
C ALA A 112 -13.86 0.14 7.93
N ILE A 113 -14.86 -0.14 8.77
CA ILE A 113 -16.24 -0.39 8.30
C ILE A 113 -16.80 0.85 7.61
N ALA A 114 -16.69 2.03 8.23
CA ALA A 114 -17.19 3.28 7.66
C ALA A 114 -16.55 3.58 6.29
N SER A 115 -15.25 3.34 6.14
CA SER A 115 -14.54 3.53 4.89
C SER A 115 -14.97 2.54 3.81
N CYS A 116 -15.20 1.27 4.15
CA CYS A 116 -15.76 0.27 3.23
C CYS A 116 -17.16 0.67 2.74
N VAL A 117 -18.03 1.13 3.65
CA VAL A 117 -19.36 1.61 3.30
C VAL A 117 -19.30 2.84 2.41
N LEU A 118 -18.38 3.76 2.68
CA LEU A 118 -18.22 5.00 1.93
C LEU A 118 -17.86 4.78 0.45
N VAL A 119 -17.10 3.74 0.11
CA VAL A 119 -16.68 3.51 -1.29
C VAL A 119 -17.75 2.83 -2.14
N VAL A 120 -18.75 2.16 -1.53
CA VAL A 120 -19.81 1.42 -2.26
C VAL A 120 -20.61 2.33 -3.20
N PRO A 121 -21.12 3.51 -2.81
CA PRO A 121 -21.85 4.40 -3.71
C PRO A 121 -21.07 4.78 -4.97
N PHE A 122 -19.76 4.95 -4.85
CA PHE A 122 -18.90 5.29 -6.00
C PHE A 122 -18.72 4.10 -6.94
N LEU A 123 -18.60 2.89 -6.42
CA LEU A 123 -18.57 1.68 -7.25
C LEU A 123 -19.90 1.50 -8.01
N LEU A 124 -21.03 1.70 -7.35
CA LEU A 124 -22.35 1.65 -7.97
C LEU A 124 -22.53 2.77 -9.00
N LEU A 125 -22.13 4.01 -8.69
CA LEU A 125 -22.16 5.11 -9.63
C LEU A 125 -21.28 4.85 -10.87
N SER A 126 -20.11 4.24 -10.67
CA SER A 126 -19.22 3.81 -11.75
C SER A 126 -19.93 2.80 -12.67
N ALA A 127 -20.58 1.78 -12.10
CA ALA A 127 -21.29 0.77 -12.86
C ALA A 127 -22.47 1.34 -13.67
N LEU A 128 -23.11 2.40 -13.15
CA LEU A 128 -24.26 3.03 -13.79
C LEU A 128 -23.89 4.10 -14.83
N ARG A 129 -22.70 4.71 -14.72
CA ARG A 129 -22.38 5.95 -15.49
C ARG A 129 -21.09 5.88 -16.29
N LEU A 130 -20.19 4.96 -15.99
CA LEU A 130 -18.91 4.82 -16.69
C LEU A 130 -18.90 3.56 -17.59
N PRO A 131 -18.02 3.51 -18.58
CA PRO A 131 -17.78 2.27 -19.32
C PRO A 131 -17.40 1.13 -18.38
N TRP A 132 -17.86 -0.10 -18.67
CA TRP A 132 -17.62 -1.27 -17.80
C TRP A 132 -16.14 -1.50 -17.47
N ARG A 133 -15.23 -1.14 -18.40
CA ARG A 133 -13.78 -1.25 -18.19
C ARG A 133 -13.28 -0.30 -17.09
N ALA A 134 -13.84 0.90 -16.97
CA ALA A 134 -13.52 1.81 -15.88
C ALA A 134 -14.02 1.26 -14.54
N THR A 135 -15.23 0.70 -14.52
CA THR A 135 -15.77 0.03 -13.34
C THR A 135 -14.94 -1.19 -12.94
N ALA A 136 -14.50 -2.00 -13.92
CA ALA A 136 -13.62 -3.14 -13.66
C ALA A 136 -12.27 -2.72 -13.08
N SER A 137 -11.67 -1.62 -13.58
CA SER A 137 -10.43 -1.06 -13.01
C SER A 137 -10.63 -0.56 -11.59
N LEU A 138 -11.77 0.09 -11.30
CA LEU A 138 -12.10 0.55 -9.96
C LEU A 138 -12.35 -0.64 -9.00
N ALA A 139 -13.09 -1.65 -9.44
CA ALA A 139 -13.32 -2.87 -8.65
C ALA A 139 -12.00 -3.62 -8.37
N ALA A 140 -11.11 -3.72 -9.37
CA ALA A 140 -9.78 -4.29 -9.21
C ALA A 140 -8.94 -3.51 -8.18
N LEU A 141 -9.00 -2.17 -8.21
CA LEU A 141 -8.33 -1.32 -7.23
C LEU A 141 -8.80 -1.61 -5.81
N LEU A 142 -10.12 -1.62 -5.59
CA LEU A 142 -10.70 -1.88 -4.26
C LEU A 142 -10.37 -3.30 -3.78
N GLY A 143 -10.55 -4.30 -4.65
CA GLY A 143 -10.25 -5.70 -4.34
C GLY A 143 -8.77 -5.93 -4.04
N LEU A 144 -7.86 -5.33 -4.82
CA LEU A 144 -6.42 -5.44 -4.62
C LEU A 144 -5.98 -4.73 -3.32
N SER A 145 -6.60 -3.59 -2.99
CA SER A 145 -6.35 -2.89 -1.73
C SER A 145 -6.75 -3.73 -0.51
N LEU A 146 -7.86 -4.46 -0.59
CA LEU A 146 -8.25 -5.43 0.46
C LEU A 146 -7.28 -6.60 0.52
N ALA A 147 -6.95 -7.20 -0.62
CA ALA A 147 -6.03 -8.33 -0.70
C ALA A 147 -4.63 -7.99 -0.17
N TYR A 148 -4.18 -6.76 -0.40
CA TYR A 148 -2.92 -6.24 0.12
C TYR A 148 -2.90 -6.22 1.65
N ASN A 149 -3.97 -5.73 2.28
CA ASN A 149 -4.02 -5.44 3.70
C ASN A 149 -4.60 -6.56 4.55
N ALA A 150 -5.67 -7.23 4.08
CA ALA A 150 -6.51 -8.10 4.89
C ALA A 150 -6.16 -9.60 4.75
N PRO A 151 -6.26 -10.40 5.85
CA PRO A 151 -6.28 -11.84 5.77
C PRO A 151 -7.44 -12.34 4.87
N PRO A 152 -7.32 -13.53 4.25
CA PRO A 152 -6.21 -14.48 4.35
C PRO A 152 -5.03 -14.16 3.43
N LEU A 153 -5.18 -13.22 2.48
CA LEU A 153 -4.15 -12.92 1.49
C LEU A 153 -3.01 -12.11 2.09
N ARG A 154 -3.30 -10.96 2.71
CA ARG A 154 -2.34 -10.04 3.33
C ARG A 154 -1.04 -9.93 2.53
N LEU A 155 -1.15 -9.57 1.25
CA LEU A 155 -0.05 -9.61 0.28
C LEU A 155 1.15 -8.75 0.69
N LYS A 156 0.92 -7.69 1.48
CA LYS A 156 1.98 -6.82 2.02
C LYS A 156 3.00 -7.54 2.92
N SER A 157 2.66 -8.72 3.46
CA SER A 157 3.56 -9.54 4.29
C SER A 157 4.07 -10.76 3.55
N ARG A 158 4.04 -10.75 2.21
CA ARG A 158 4.54 -11.85 1.36
C ARG A 158 5.61 -11.28 0.42
N PRO A 159 6.85 -11.74 0.52
CA PRO A 159 7.95 -11.27 -0.32
C PRO A 159 7.60 -11.31 -1.81
N LEU A 160 8.01 -10.32 -2.56
CA LEU A 160 7.65 -10.04 -3.94
C LEU A 160 6.18 -9.60 -4.12
N ALA A 161 5.21 -10.30 -3.54
CA ALA A 161 3.80 -9.92 -3.63
C ALA A 161 3.53 -8.56 -2.99
N ASP A 162 4.24 -8.23 -1.91
CA ASP A 162 4.22 -6.91 -1.26
C ASP A 162 4.51 -5.78 -2.25
N SER A 163 5.54 -5.94 -3.08
CA SER A 163 5.94 -4.94 -4.06
C SER A 163 5.07 -5.02 -5.33
N LEU A 164 4.82 -6.22 -5.87
CA LEU A 164 4.05 -6.40 -7.09
C LEU A 164 2.60 -5.89 -6.95
N THR A 165 2.00 -6.02 -5.77
CA THR A 165 0.64 -5.51 -5.51
C THR A 165 0.55 -3.99 -5.61
N ASN A 166 1.68 -3.28 -5.52
CA ASN A 166 1.71 -1.82 -5.66
C ASN A 166 1.39 -1.30 -7.07
N VAL A 167 1.10 -2.19 -8.04
CA VAL A 167 0.38 -1.83 -9.28
C VAL A 167 -0.96 -1.13 -8.98
N LEU A 168 -1.50 -1.26 -7.76
CA LEU A 168 -2.71 -0.56 -7.33
C LEU A 168 -2.61 0.96 -7.53
N TYR A 169 -1.41 1.57 -7.43
CA TYR A 169 -1.23 3.01 -7.69
C TYR A 169 -1.39 3.41 -9.16
N ALA A 170 -1.34 2.44 -10.09
CA ALA A 170 -1.61 2.66 -11.50
C ALA A 170 -3.11 2.60 -11.87
N LEU A 171 -3.93 1.96 -11.03
CA LEU A 171 -5.34 1.74 -11.33
C LEU A 171 -6.20 3.02 -11.35
N PRO A 172 -5.92 4.09 -10.57
CA PRO A 172 -6.58 5.38 -10.76
C PRO A 172 -6.35 5.96 -12.16
N MET A 173 -5.11 5.88 -12.70
CA MET A 173 -4.79 6.27 -14.07
C MET A 173 -5.59 5.43 -15.07
N GLN A 174 -5.60 4.11 -14.92
CA GLN A 174 -6.32 3.20 -15.82
C GLN A 174 -7.84 3.44 -15.78
N THR A 175 -8.39 3.69 -14.58
CA THR A 175 -9.80 4.06 -14.43
C THR A 175 -10.13 5.33 -15.20
N GLY A 176 -9.28 6.36 -15.10
CA GLY A 176 -9.44 7.61 -15.85
C GLY A 176 -9.36 7.40 -17.37
N ILE A 177 -8.39 6.61 -17.84
CA ILE A 177 -8.23 6.28 -19.26
C ILE A 177 -9.48 5.58 -19.80
N HIS A 178 -9.97 4.56 -19.08
CA HIS A 178 -11.19 3.85 -19.49
C HIS A 178 -12.45 4.76 -19.40
N ALA A 179 -12.50 5.68 -18.44
CA ALA A 179 -13.59 6.65 -18.32
C ALA A 179 -13.65 7.60 -19.53
N THR A 180 -12.53 7.84 -20.24
CA THR A 180 -12.51 8.61 -21.49
C THR A 180 -12.95 7.82 -22.72
N GLY A 181 -13.30 6.53 -22.56
CA GLY A 181 -13.75 5.65 -23.64
C GLY A 181 -12.63 4.86 -24.31
N SER A 182 -11.37 4.96 -23.85
CA SER A 182 -10.29 4.14 -24.36
C SER A 182 -10.52 2.65 -24.07
N THR A 183 -10.19 1.82 -25.02
CA THR A 183 -10.27 0.35 -24.94
C THR A 183 -8.94 -0.32 -24.65
N ASP A 184 -7.86 0.45 -24.51
CA ASP A 184 -6.53 -0.09 -24.19
C ASP A 184 -6.58 -0.90 -22.90
N ALA A 185 -6.18 -2.16 -22.97
CA ALA A 185 -6.18 -3.05 -21.81
C ALA A 185 -5.26 -2.52 -20.70
N VAL A 186 -4.04 -2.11 -21.08
CA VAL A 186 -3.07 -1.46 -20.20
C VAL A 186 -2.34 -0.38 -20.99
N ALA A 187 -2.75 0.86 -20.82
CA ALA A 187 -2.14 1.99 -21.51
C ALA A 187 -0.68 2.23 -21.09
N PRO A 188 0.16 2.83 -21.94
CA PRO A 188 1.55 3.15 -21.60
C PRO A 188 1.69 3.95 -20.28
N ALA A 189 0.80 4.91 -20.06
CA ALA A 189 0.76 5.67 -18.80
C ALA A 189 0.55 4.76 -17.57
N THR A 190 -0.39 3.81 -17.66
CA THR A 190 -0.64 2.83 -16.61
C THR A 190 0.59 1.98 -16.33
N GLN A 191 1.31 1.57 -17.40
CA GLN A 191 2.54 0.79 -17.26
C GLN A 191 3.66 1.57 -16.54
N VAL A 192 3.77 2.88 -16.78
CA VAL A 192 4.71 3.77 -16.06
C VAL A 192 4.41 3.75 -14.57
N PHE A 193 3.15 4.00 -14.19
CA PHE A 193 2.77 4.07 -12.77
C PHE A 193 2.80 2.70 -12.09
N ALA A 194 2.48 1.62 -12.80
CA ALA A 194 2.60 0.25 -12.29
C ALA A 194 4.06 -0.08 -11.96
N ALA A 195 4.97 0.16 -12.91
CA ALA A 195 6.39 -0.10 -12.73
C ALA A 195 6.99 0.80 -11.64
N TRP A 196 6.61 2.09 -11.60
CA TRP A 196 7.03 3.00 -10.54
C TRP A 196 6.52 2.55 -9.17
N GLY A 197 5.25 2.16 -9.03
CA GLY A 197 4.67 1.72 -7.77
C GLY A 197 5.36 0.48 -7.19
N ILE A 198 5.65 -0.52 -8.04
CA ILE A 198 6.41 -1.71 -7.66
C ILE A 198 7.82 -1.34 -7.17
N ALA A 199 8.53 -0.53 -7.95
CA ALA A 199 9.89 -0.09 -7.64
C ALA A 199 9.94 0.75 -6.36
N ALA A 200 9.01 1.71 -6.23
CA ALA A 200 8.90 2.61 -5.10
C ALA A 200 8.67 1.84 -3.79
N HIS A 201 7.76 0.87 -3.81
CA HIS A 201 7.54 0.01 -2.65
C HIS A 201 8.79 -0.78 -2.29
N ALA A 202 9.39 -1.49 -3.25
CA ALA A 202 10.61 -2.26 -3.00
C ALA A 202 11.75 -1.40 -2.43
N LEU A 203 11.95 -0.17 -2.96
CA LEU A 203 12.96 0.75 -2.45
C LEU A 203 12.67 1.17 -0.99
N THR A 204 11.39 1.43 -0.66
CA THR A 204 11.03 1.85 0.70
C THR A 204 11.11 0.72 1.72
N THR A 205 10.90 -0.56 1.33
CA THR A 205 11.10 -1.68 2.25
C THR A 205 12.55 -1.85 2.69
N ILE A 206 13.53 -1.37 1.91
CA ILE A 206 14.93 -1.31 2.34
C ILE A 206 15.09 -0.43 3.58
N THR A 207 14.36 0.69 3.62
CA THR A 207 14.45 1.65 4.73
C THR A 207 13.77 1.16 6.01
N ASP A 208 12.90 0.15 5.90
CA ASP A 208 12.07 -0.39 6.98
C ASP A 208 12.45 -1.83 7.36
N ARG A 209 13.48 -2.38 6.72
CA ARG A 209 13.84 -3.79 6.82
C ARG A 209 14.04 -4.28 8.27
N GLU A 210 14.70 -3.47 9.10
CA GLU A 210 14.99 -3.84 10.49
C GLU A 210 13.71 -3.84 11.32
N GLU A 211 12.88 -2.80 11.16
CA GLU A 211 11.60 -2.66 11.85
C GLU A 211 10.61 -3.74 11.39
N ASP A 212 10.55 -4.04 10.09
CA ASP A 212 9.70 -5.10 9.54
C ASP A 212 10.11 -6.48 10.11
N ALA A 213 11.39 -6.79 10.11
CA ALA A 213 11.90 -8.03 10.66
C ALA A 213 11.60 -8.16 12.15
N ALA A 214 11.79 -7.08 12.94
CA ALA A 214 11.49 -7.04 14.36
C ALA A 214 9.99 -7.21 14.65
N ALA A 215 9.13 -6.74 13.74
CA ALA A 215 7.67 -6.86 13.85
C ALA A 215 7.13 -8.18 13.26
N GLY A 216 7.98 -9.07 12.71
CA GLY A 216 7.56 -10.31 12.06
C GLY A 216 6.85 -10.09 10.71
N VAL A 217 7.04 -8.92 10.09
CA VAL A 217 6.52 -8.62 8.76
C VAL A 217 7.56 -9.00 7.72
N THR A 218 7.17 -9.85 6.76
CA THR A 218 8.11 -10.39 5.77
C THR A 218 7.93 -9.67 4.42
N THR A 219 8.43 -8.43 4.35
CA THR A 219 8.53 -7.69 3.08
C THR A 219 9.67 -8.21 2.21
N ILE A 220 9.74 -7.79 0.93
CA ILE A 220 10.77 -8.24 -0.02
C ILE A 220 12.20 -8.02 0.52
N ALA A 221 12.45 -6.93 1.24
CA ALA A 221 13.77 -6.61 1.76
C ALA A 221 14.24 -7.54 2.89
N VAL A 222 13.32 -8.14 3.64
CA VAL A 222 13.67 -9.01 4.77
C VAL A 222 14.40 -10.28 4.30
N PRO A 223 13.86 -11.11 3.39
CA PRO A 223 14.57 -12.32 2.94
C PRO A 223 15.64 -12.07 1.89
N LEU A 224 15.48 -11.04 0.99
CA LEU A 224 16.44 -10.83 -0.10
C LEU A 224 17.62 -9.93 0.28
N GLY A 225 17.48 -9.15 1.34
CA GLY A 225 18.46 -8.15 1.73
C GLY A 225 18.50 -6.94 0.81
N ASN A 226 19.21 -5.90 1.26
CA ASN A 226 19.24 -4.60 0.59
C ASN A 226 19.78 -4.67 -0.86
N PRO A 227 20.89 -5.39 -1.18
CA PRO A 227 21.43 -5.38 -2.53
C PRO A 227 20.49 -5.96 -3.59
N ALA A 228 19.85 -7.11 -3.30
CA ALA A 228 18.95 -7.75 -4.25
C ALA A 228 17.63 -6.97 -4.39
N THR A 229 17.11 -6.42 -3.28
CA THR A 229 15.92 -5.57 -3.30
C THR A 229 16.16 -4.27 -4.08
N ALA A 230 17.33 -3.65 -3.90
CA ALA A 230 17.72 -2.46 -4.67
C ALA A 230 17.87 -2.76 -6.18
N ALA A 231 18.42 -3.92 -6.54
CA ALA A 231 18.50 -4.36 -7.94
C ALA A 231 17.11 -4.58 -8.54
N PHE A 232 16.21 -5.23 -7.81
CA PHE A 232 14.81 -5.41 -8.21
C PHE A 232 14.12 -4.05 -8.43
N ALA A 233 14.25 -3.11 -7.48
CA ALA A 233 13.69 -1.77 -7.60
C ALA A 233 14.27 -1.01 -8.81
N ALA A 234 15.61 -1.07 -9.02
CA ALA A 234 16.27 -0.43 -10.15
C ALA A 234 15.77 -0.97 -11.50
N GLY A 235 15.55 -2.28 -11.63
CA GLY A 235 14.96 -2.89 -12.82
C GLY A 235 13.57 -2.32 -13.13
N TRP A 236 12.71 -2.22 -12.16
CA TRP A 236 11.37 -1.66 -12.32
C TRP A 236 11.38 -0.14 -12.57
N PHE A 237 12.27 0.65 -11.96
CA PHE A 237 12.45 2.07 -12.32
C PHE A 237 12.97 2.22 -13.76
N GLY A 238 13.85 1.33 -14.22
CA GLY A 238 14.29 1.29 -15.62
C GLY A 238 13.14 1.01 -16.59
N ILE A 239 12.25 0.06 -16.25
CA ILE A 239 11.02 -0.21 -17.02
C ILE A 239 10.13 1.03 -17.01
N ALA A 240 9.92 1.70 -15.87
CA ALA A 240 9.11 2.91 -15.78
C ALA A 240 9.67 4.02 -16.69
N ALA A 241 10.99 4.26 -16.68
CA ALA A 241 11.68 5.23 -17.53
C ALA A 241 11.49 4.92 -19.02
N LEU A 242 11.63 3.65 -19.43
CA LEU A 242 11.41 3.21 -20.81
C LEU A 242 9.94 3.41 -21.25
N ARG A 243 8.98 3.09 -20.38
CA ARG A 243 7.56 3.28 -20.66
C ARG A 243 7.14 4.76 -20.67
N ALA A 244 7.80 5.61 -19.87
CA ALA A 244 7.59 7.06 -19.89
C ALA A 244 7.93 7.65 -21.29
N ARG A 245 9.02 7.20 -21.92
CA ARG A 245 9.33 7.55 -23.31
C ARG A 245 8.19 7.18 -24.26
N THR A 246 7.66 5.96 -24.14
CA THR A 246 6.56 5.49 -25.01
C THR A 246 5.28 6.32 -24.79
N TRP A 247 5.00 6.71 -23.53
CA TRP A 247 3.82 7.49 -23.19
C TRP A 247 3.92 8.95 -23.63
N LEU A 248 5.07 9.60 -23.40
CA LEU A 248 5.22 11.04 -23.59
C LEU A 248 6.05 11.42 -24.82
N GLY A 249 6.61 10.43 -25.53
CA GLY A 249 7.22 10.61 -26.85
C GLY A 249 8.66 11.13 -26.85
N SER A 250 9.32 11.28 -25.66
CA SER A 250 10.68 11.81 -25.57
C SER A 250 11.54 11.08 -24.55
N TRP A 251 12.85 10.96 -24.82
CA TRP A 251 13.82 10.43 -23.86
C TRP A 251 13.99 11.35 -22.62
N SER A 252 13.75 12.66 -22.77
CA SER A 252 13.78 13.58 -21.62
C SER A 252 12.80 13.17 -20.51
N THR A 253 11.76 12.42 -20.84
CA THR A 253 10.78 11.91 -19.86
C THR A 253 11.32 10.78 -18.98
N ALA A 254 12.46 10.19 -19.33
CA ALA A 254 13.17 9.22 -18.50
C ALA A 254 14.07 9.89 -17.43
N VAL A 255 14.47 11.14 -17.63
CA VAL A 255 15.38 11.88 -16.73
C VAL A 255 14.88 11.94 -15.28
N PRO A 256 13.58 12.15 -15.00
CA PRO A 256 13.05 12.15 -13.63
C PRO A 256 13.25 10.84 -12.85
N PHE A 257 13.56 9.73 -13.53
CA PHE A 257 13.82 8.44 -12.90
C PHE A 257 15.29 8.26 -12.45
N VAL A 258 16.22 9.10 -12.93
CA VAL A 258 17.65 9.03 -12.56
C VAL A 258 17.90 9.12 -11.06
N PRO A 259 17.24 10.04 -10.30
CA PRO A 259 17.38 10.07 -8.85
C PRO A 259 16.97 8.77 -8.16
N TYR A 260 15.93 8.08 -8.65
CA TYR A 260 15.52 6.80 -8.08
C TYR A 260 16.55 5.70 -8.32
N LEU A 261 17.19 5.67 -9.49
CA LEU A 261 18.27 4.74 -9.78
C LEU A 261 19.48 5.02 -8.87
N ALA A 262 19.81 6.30 -8.64
CA ALA A 262 20.84 6.68 -7.68
C ALA A 262 20.50 6.24 -6.25
N MET A 263 19.23 6.38 -5.84
CA MET A 263 18.75 5.88 -4.55
C MET A 263 18.83 4.34 -4.44
N CYS A 264 18.59 3.61 -5.52
CA CYS A 264 18.79 2.16 -5.54
C CYS A 264 20.26 1.79 -5.32
N VAL A 265 21.21 2.54 -5.92
CA VAL A 265 22.65 2.33 -5.66
C VAL A 265 22.98 2.57 -4.19
N ALA A 266 22.55 3.71 -3.64
CA ALA A 266 22.75 4.05 -2.22
C ALA A 266 22.06 3.03 -1.28
N GLY A 267 20.87 2.55 -1.64
CA GLY A 267 20.07 1.61 -0.86
C GLY A 267 20.74 0.25 -0.65
N ARG A 268 21.74 -0.12 -1.45
CA ARG A 268 22.46 -1.41 -1.32
C ARG A 268 23.18 -1.58 0.02
N THR A 269 23.66 -0.48 0.58
CA THR A 269 24.50 -0.48 1.80
C THR A 269 23.93 0.39 2.93
N VAL A 270 22.70 0.91 2.75
CA VAL A 270 22.11 1.82 3.73
C VAL A 270 21.64 1.08 4.97
N GLU A 271 21.90 1.68 6.16
CA GLU A 271 21.47 1.19 7.46
C GLU A 271 21.05 2.37 8.36
N GLY A 272 20.18 2.12 9.31
CA GLY A 272 19.80 3.02 10.39
C GLY A 272 19.47 4.46 9.95
N ARG A 273 20.33 5.44 10.31
CA ARG A 273 20.11 6.86 9.96
C ARG A 273 20.12 7.11 8.46
N GLY A 274 20.89 6.33 7.69
CA GLY A 274 20.96 6.41 6.22
C GLY A 274 19.61 6.04 5.59
N GLY A 275 18.89 5.05 6.12
CA GLY A 275 17.55 4.69 5.67
C GLY A 275 16.57 5.86 5.77
N ARG A 276 16.57 6.57 6.89
CA ARG A 276 15.72 7.76 7.08
C ARG A 276 16.03 8.90 6.10
N LEU A 277 17.30 9.08 5.76
CA LEU A 277 17.72 10.07 4.76
C LEU A 277 17.26 9.65 3.36
N LEU A 278 17.48 8.38 2.99
CA LEU A 278 17.06 7.81 1.71
C LEU A 278 15.53 7.98 1.52
N TYR A 279 14.75 7.71 2.55
CA TYR A 279 13.30 7.90 2.52
C TYR A 279 12.90 9.37 2.30
N ARG A 280 13.58 10.34 2.94
CA ARG A 280 13.32 11.77 2.72
C ARG A 280 13.63 12.18 1.27
N TRP A 281 14.73 11.66 0.71
CA TRP A 281 15.08 11.88 -0.69
C TRP A 281 14.01 11.29 -1.62
N PHE A 282 13.53 10.10 -1.31
CA PHE A 282 12.45 9.48 -2.04
C PHE A 282 11.18 10.36 -2.05
N LEU A 283 10.75 10.89 -0.91
CA LEU A 283 9.60 11.80 -0.84
C LEU A 283 9.81 13.08 -1.65
N ALA A 284 10.99 13.71 -1.55
CA ALA A 284 11.32 14.90 -2.32
C ALA A 284 11.30 14.62 -3.83
N THR A 285 11.89 13.49 -4.24
CA THR A 285 11.90 13.07 -5.66
C THR A 285 10.50 12.82 -6.18
N ASN A 286 9.60 12.23 -5.38
CA ASN A 286 8.19 12.04 -5.77
C ASN A 286 7.49 13.38 -6.07
N VAL A 287 7.76 14.42 -5.30
CA VAL A 287 7.21 15.76 -5.55
C VAL A 287 7.73 16.30 -6.89
N VAL A 288 9.04 16.18 -7.14
CA VAL A 288 9.67 16.64 -8.39
C VAL A 288 9.15 15.84 -9.59
N LEU A 289 9.03 14.50 -9.47
CA LEU A 289 8.47 13.65 -10.53
C LEU A 289 7.01 14.02 -10.80
N GLY A 290 6.19 14.16 -9.76
CA GLY A 290 4.79 14.56 -9.88
C GLY A 290 4.63 15.91 -10.60
N PHE A 291 5.47 16.88 -10.28
CA PHE A 291 5.53 18.17 -10.96
C PHE A 291 5.93 18.02 -12.43
N ALA A 292 7.00 17.28 -12.73
CA ALA A 292 7.48 17.04 -14.09
C ALA A 292 6.42 16.35 -14.97
N VAL A 293 5.73 15.33 -14.44
CA VAL A 293 4.63 14.65 -15.14
C VAL A 293 3.46 15.62 -15.36
N THR A 294 3.11 16.43 -14.37
CA THR A 294 2.04 17.43 -14.50
C THR A 294 2.36 18.40 -15.64
N LEU A 295 3.58 18.95 -15.68
CA LEU A 295 4.02 19.82 -16.78
C LEU A 295 3.94 19.10 -18.13
N ALA A 296 4.46 17.89 -18.22
CA ALA A 296 4.45 17.10 -19.47
C ALA A 296 3.03 16.81 -19.97
N VAL A 297 2.06 16.70 -19.08
CA VAL A 297 0.64 16.51 -19.42
C VAL A 297 -0.02 17.82 -19.83
N ILE A 298 0.29 18.94 -19.15
CA ILE A 298 -0.37 20.25 -19.33
C ILE A 298 0.17 20.98 -20.58
N LEU A 299 1.49 21.00 -20.80
CA LEU A 299 2.12 21.78 -21.86
C LEU A 299 1.56 21.52 -23.27
N PRO A 300 1.20 20.28 -23.65
CA PRO A 300 0.60 20.00 -24.97
C PRO A 300 -0.87 20.42 -25.09
N LEU A 301 -1.51 20.89 -24.01
CA LEU A 301 -2.92 21.31 -24.01
C LEU A 301 -3.05 22.75 -24.51
N GLY A 302 -4.24 23.11 -25.03
CA GLY A 302 -4.58 24.52 -25.27
C GLY A 302 -4.59 25.32 -23.97
N ILE A 303 -4.29 26.64 -24.04
CA ILE A 303 -4.08 27.52 -22.86
C ILE A 303 -5.24 27.41 -21.86
N ALA A 304 -6.49 27.47 -22.32
CA ALA A 304 -7.66 27.40 -21.41
C ALA A 304 -7.73 26.07 -20.65
N GLN A 305 -7.47 24.96 -21.32
CA GLN A 305 -7.48 23.61 -20.71
C GLN A 305 -6.28 23.42 -19.78
N ALA A 306 -5.11 23.92 -20.15
CA ALA A 306 -3.91 23.90 -19.31
C ALA A 306 -4.09 24.67 -18.02
N LEU A 307 -4.69 25.88 -18.08
CA LEU A 307 -5.00 26.68 -16.91
C LEU A 307 -6.02 25.99 -16.00
N TYR A 308 -7.05 25.37 -16.56
CA TYR A 308 -8.07 24.65 -15.82
C TYR A 308 -7.48 23.45 -15.05
N VAL A 309 -6.71 22.58 -15.75
CA VAL A 309 -6.05 21.43 -15.13
C VAL A 309 -5.00 21.87 -14.11
N GLY A 310 -4.24 22.93 -14.44
CA GLY A 310 -3.25 23.51 -13.52
C GLY A 310 -3.88 24.06 -12.25
N ALA A 311 -5.02 24.75 -12.35
CA ALA A 311 -5.78 25.24 -11.19
C ALA A 311 -6.27 24.07 -10.31
N PHE A 312 -6.82 23.01 -10.92
CA PHE A 312 -7.23 21.81 -10.19
C PHE A 312 -6.05 21.14 -9.48
N ALA A 313 -4.93 20.93 -10.17
CA ALA A 313 -3.74 20.33 -9.61
C ALA A 313 -3.18 21.16 -8.44
N THR A 314 -3.18 22.49 -8.57
CA THR A 314 -2.74 23.42 -7.52
C THR A 314 -3.68 23.38 -6.31
N ALA A 315 -4.99 23.47 -6.53
CA ALA A 315 -5.99 23.40 -5.47
C ALA A 315 -5.91 22.06 -4.72
N LEU A 316 -5.78 20.96 -5.45
CA LEU A 316 -5.65 19.62 -4.89
C LEU A 316 -4.38 19.48 -4.05
N SER A 317 -3.25 20.01 -4.54
CA SER A 317 -1.98 20.01 -3.80
C SER A 317 -2.06 20.85 -2.54
N ALA A 318 -2.68 22.03 -2.60
CA ALA A 318 -2.91 22.89 -1.44
C ALA A 318 -3.80 22.20 -0.39
N VAL A 319 -4.91 21.60 -0.80
CA VAL A 319 -5.80 20.84 0.11
C VAL A 319 -5.07 19.65 0.73
N ALA A 320 -4.24 18.92 -0.03
CA ALA A 320 -3.46 17.79 0.49
C ALA A 320 -2.39 18.21 1.51
N MET A 321 -1.83 19.40 1.36
CA MET A 321 -0.76 19.91 2.26
C MET A 321 -1.30 20.57 3.54
N LEU A 322 -2.48 21.19 3.51
CA LEU A 322 -3.05 21.90 4.65
C LEU A 322 -3.17 21.09 5.95
N PRO A 323 -3.59 19.82 5.94
CA PRO A 323 -3.73 19.05 7.18
C PRO A 323 -2.41 18.55 7.78
N SER A 324 -1.34 18.46 6.99
CA SER A 324 -0.08 17.87 7.42
C SER A 324 0.71 18.77 8.37
N VAL A 325 0.47 20.08 8.32
CA VAL A 325 1.25 21.08 9.08
C VAL A 325 0.75 21.26 10.51
N GLY A 326 -0.55 21.07 10.80
CA GLY A 326 -1.15 21.49 12.06
C GLY A 326 -1.39 20.40 13.13
N ARG A 327 -1.43 19.12 12.78
CA ARG A 327 -1.94 18.07 13.69
C ARG A 327 -0.95 16.99 14.10
N ALA A 328 0.24 16.96 13.55
CA ALA A 328 1.27 15.98 13.88
C ALA A 328 1.74 16.04 15.37
N ALA A 329 1.59 17.18 16.00
CA ALA A 329 2.03 17.39 17.37
C ALA A 329 1.02 16.86 18.41
N LEU A 330 -0.29 16.92 18.13
CA LEU A 330 -1.36 16.61 19.10
C LEU A 330 -1.67 15.11 19.24
N ALA A 331 -1.40 14.31 18.21
CA ALA A 331 -1.71 12.88 18.21
C ALA A 331 -0.67 12.01 18.95
N ARG A 332 0.53 12.54 19.19
CA ARG A 332 1.65 11.77 19.76
C ARG A 332 1.47 11.37 21.22
N SER A 333 0.64 12.09 21.99
CA SER A 333 0.59 11.90 23.46
C SER A 333 -0.41 10.85 23.93
N SER A 334 -1.48 10.57 23.17
CA SER A 334 -2.60 9.76 23.67
C SER A 334 -2.45 8.25 23.47
N VAL A 335 -1.71 7.80 22.45
CA VAL A 335 -1.62 6.36 22.11
C VAL A 335 -0.36 5.69 22.65
N ARG A 336 0.72 6.44 22.86
CA ARG A 336 1.96 5.90 23.45
C ARG A 336 1.82 5.46 24.90
N GLY A 337 0.77 5.91 25.60
CA GLY A 337 0.46 5.54 26.99
C GLY A 337 -0.44 4.31 27.14
N GLU A 338 -0.95 3.71 26.08
CA GLU A 338 -1.69 2.44 26.19
C GLU A 338 -0.72 1.32 26.61
N PRO A 339 -1.02 0.57 27.71
CA PRO A 339 -0.16 -0.53 28.13
C PRO A 339 -0.05 -1.55 26.99
N ALA A 340 1.16 -2.05 26.78
CA ALA A 340 1.36 -3.13 25.82
C ALA A 340 0.39 -4.27 26.14
N PRO A 341 -0.35 -4.81 25.18
CA PRO A 341 -1.06 -6.06 25.41
C PRO A 341 -0.02 -7.07 25.91
N LYS A 342 -0.37 -7.83 26.96
CA LYS A 342 0.47 -8.96 27.38
C LYS A 342 0.83 -9.72 26.12
N PRO A 343 2.12 -10.02 25.86
CA PRO A 343 2.49 -10.81 24.71
C PRO A 343 1.58 -12.03 24.70
N ALA A 344 0.91 -12.26 23.59
CA ALA A 344 0.21 -13.53 23.35
C ALA A 344 1.24 -14.60 23.72
N ALA A 345 0.87 -15.50 24.63
CA ALA A 345 1.78 -16.56 25.04
C ALA A 345 2.40 -17.12 23.76
N ALA A 346 3.73 -17.07 23.67
CA ALA A 346 4.45 -17.59 22.53
C ALA A 346 3.84 -18.97 22.26
N PRO A 347 3.47 -19.32 21.01
CA PRO A 347 3.00 -20.66 20.72
C PRO A 347 4.05 -21.59 21.31
N MET A 348 3.61 -22.48 22.21
CA MET A 348 4.52 -23.45 22.83
C MET A 348 5.36 -24.05 21.71
N PRO A 349 6.69 -24.08 21.84
CA PRO A 349 7.53 -24.71 20.84
C PRO A 349 6.94 -26.08 20.56
N THR A 350 6.61 -26.34 19.31
CA THR A 350 6.17 -27.68 18.88
C THR A 350 7.18 -28.66 19.44
N PRO A 351 6.77 -29.67 20.22
CA PRO A 351 7.73 -30.61 20.78
C PRO A 351 8.56 -31.16 19.62
N ALA A 352 9.87 -31.06 19.77
CA ALA A 352 10.80 -31.59 18.77
C ALA A 352 10.35 -33.01 18.39
N PRO A 353 10.32 -33.38 17.11
CA PRO A 353 9.98 -34.74 16.71
C PRO A 353 10.86 -35.65 17.50
N LYS A 354 10.24 -36.62 18.22
CA LYS A 354 11.01 -37.68 18.91
C LYS A 354 12.05 -38.22 17.93
N PRO A 355 13.33 -38.28 18.31
CA PRO A 355 14.32 -38.90 17.44
C PRO A 355 13.80 -40.30 17.04
N ALA A 356 13.77 -40.55 15.75
CA ALA A 356 13.41 -41.85 15.24
C ALA A 356 14.26 -42.91 15.98
N ALA A 357 13.57 -43.88 16.57
CA ALA A 357 14.26 -44.96 17.27
C ALA A 357 15.30 -45.53 16.30
N MET A 358 16.57 -45.49 16.69
CA MET A 358 17.63 -46.15 15.93
C MET A 358 17.23 -47.62 15.75
N PRO A 359 17.30 -48.16 14.55
CA PRO A 359 17.08 -49.58 14.34
C PRO A 359 18.07 -50.33 15.23
N GLN A 360 17.55 -51.25 16.05
CA GLN A 360 18.39 -52.11 16.85
C GLN A 360 19.30 -52.91 15.90
N PRO A 361 20.59 -53.08 16.25
CA PRO A 361 21.46 -53.88 15.44
C PRO A 361 20.89 -55.29 15.36
N THR A 362 20.63 -55.77 14.16
CA THR A 362 20.24 -57.15 13.87
C THR A 362 21.32 -58.08 14.44
N ALA A 363 20.90 -58.92 15.32
CA ALA A 363 21.80 -59.98 15.94
C ALA A 363 22.53 -60.74 14.83
N THR A 364 23.85 -60.68 14.89
CA THR A 364 24.71 -61.48 14.04
C THR A 364 24.39 -62.93 14.30
N PRO A 365 24.12 -63.81 13.29
CA PRO A 365 23.92 -65.22 13.52
C PRO A 365 25.25 -65.86 14.01
N GLN A 366 25.17 -66.54 15.12
CA GLN A 366 26.30 -67.39 15.61
C GLN A 366 26.63 -68.49 14.59
N PRO A 367 27.94 -68.81 14.34
CA PRO A 367 28.32 -69.88 13.48
C PRO A 367 27.97 -71.17 14.18
N THR A 368 27.15 -72.03 13.56
CA THR A 368 26.93 -73.44 13.93
C THR A 368 28.18 -74.24 13.70
N ALA A 369 28.58 -74.93 14.72
CA ALA A 369 29.72 -75.89 14.72
C ALA A 369 29.55 -76.94 13.62
N ALA A 370 30.58 -77.07 12.81
CA ALA A 370 30.70 -78.12 11.83
C ALA A 370 30.97 -79.44 12.52
N GLY A 371 30.13 -80.40 12.28
CA GLY A 371 30.44 -81.82 12.52
C GLY A 371 31.19 -82.43 11.32
N PRO A 372 32.06 -83.41 11.54
CA PRO A 372 32.95 -83.96 10.50
C PRO A 372 32.28 -85.11 9.73
N GLY A 373 32.57 -85.17 8.45
CA GLY A 373 32.42 -86.44 7.76
C GLY A 373 31.80 -86.40 6.38
N ALA A 374 32.59 -86.57 5.42
CA ALA A 374 32.62 -87.60 4.39
C ALA A 374 33.16 -87.09 3.06
N LEU A 375 34.28 -87.68 2.69
CA LEU A 375 34.85 -87.71 1.37
C LEU A 375 33.92 -88.43 0.38
N ASP A 376 33.81 -87.91 -0.80
CA ASP A 376 33.88 -88.66 -2.06
C ASP A 376 33.60 -87.67 -3.23
N GLY A 377 34.47 -87.53 -4.15
CA GLY A 377 34.91 -88.40 -5.23
C GLY A 377 34.33 -87.93 -6.56
N ARG A 378 35.24 -87.44 -7.44
CA ARG A 378 35.18 -87.59 -8.92
C ARG A 378 34.79 -86.34 -9.75
N ASN A 379 35.85 -85.89 -10.39
CA ASN A 379 36.06 -85.87 -11.87
C ASN A 379 35.35 -84.81 -12.68
N GLU A 380 36.23 -84.03 -13.22
CA GLU A 380 36.33 -83.43 -14.53
C GLU A 380 35.54 -84.06 -15.71
N PRO A 381 35.44 -83.45 -16.86
CA PRO A 381 36.34 -82.47 -17.48
C PRO A 381 35.71 -81.11 -17.65
#